data_8195a1746f3c4909216d12ee696936a1
#
_entry.id   8195a1746f3c4909216d12ee696936a1
#
_cell.length_a   1.000
_cell.length_b   1.000
_cell.length_c   1.000
_cell.angle_alpha   90.00
_cell.angle_beta   90.00
_cell.angle_gamma   90.00
#
_symmetry.space_group_name_H-M   'P 1'
#
loop_
_entity.id
_entity.type
_entity.pdbx_description
1 polymer ?
#
loop_
_entity_poly.entity_id
_entity_poly.type
_entity_poly.pdbx_seq_one_letter_code
_entity_poly.pdbx_strand_id
1 'polypeptide(L)'
;MRLGRVDLRRQVRENRLGVMSAVRHPLCSRMMLAEVLRWQPTQSGRSIRAQTVDRALAVVGASPWVLCGQLSDRQLKVLAEWWRSGRSRRQAIEARQVLKWTGDQEDAA
;
A
#
# COMPACT_ATOMS: atom_id res chain seq x y z
N MET A 1 -27.18 -5.02 7.03
CA MET A 1 -26.47 -3.73 6.92
C MET A 1 -25.39 -3.84 5.86
N ARG A 2 -25.41 -2.97 4.87
CA ARG A 2 -24.38 -2.98 3.83
C ARG A 2 -23.13 -2.27 4.33
N LEU A 3 -22.00 -2.97 4.28
CA LEU A 3 -20.69 -2.36 4.52
C LEU A 3 -20.31 -1.53 3.30
N GLY A 4 -20.26 -0.21 3.45
CA GLY A 4 -19.86 0.69 2.39
C GLY A 4 -18.40 1.14 2.52
N ARG A 5 -17.89 1.86 1.52
CA ARG A 5 -16.54 2.42 1.54
C ARG A 5 -16.33 3.37 2.72
N VAL A 6 -17.36 4.13 3.07
CA VAL A 6 -17.32 5.06 4.22
C VAL A 6 -17.13 4.28 5.52
N ASP A 7 -17.77 3.14 5.66
CA ASP A 7 -17.63 2.29 6.84
C ASP A 7 -16.24 1.68 6.93
N LEU A 8 -15.67 1.22 5.81
CA LEU A 8 -14.31 0.71 5.76
C LEU A 8 -13.30 1.78 6.16
N ARG A 9 -13.44 2.98 5.62
CA ARG A 9 -12.59 4.11 5.96
C ARG A 9 -12.64 4.42 7.45
N ARG A 10 -13.84 4.44 8.02
CA ARG A 10 -14.04 4.68 9.45
C ARG A 10 -13.34 3.61 10.28
N GLN A 11 -13.50 2.34 9.93
CA GLN A 11 -12.87 1.23 10.66
C GLN A 11 -11.35 1.31 10.62
N VAL A 12 -10.77 1.69 9.50
CA VAL A 12 -9.32 1.88 9.39
C VAL A 12 -8.88 3.06 10.27
N ARG A 13 -9.58 4.18 10.21
CA ARG A 13 -9.22 5.37 10.98
C ARG A 13 -9.41 5.17 12.48
N GLU A 14 -10.32 4.30 12.90
CA GLU A 14 -10.54 3.94 14.31
C GLU A 14 -9.66 2.76 14.78
N ASN A 15 -8.72 2.31 13.95
CA ASN A 15 -7.85 1.15 14.24
C ASN A 15 -8.59 -0.17 14.46
N ARG A 16 -9.80 -0.29 13.93
CA ARG A 16 -10.58 -1.54 14.00
C ARG A 16 -10.27 -2.48 12.84
N LEU A 17 -9.72 -1.94 11.77
CA LEU A 17 -9.35 -2.70 10.57
C LEU A 17 -7.99 -2.21 10.09
N GLY A 18 -7.09 -3.12 9.78
CA GLY A 18 -5.80 -2.77 9.20
C GLY A 18 -5.97 -2.23 7.79
N VAL A 19 -5.14 -1.24 7.40
CA VAL A 19 -5.24 -0.64 6.06
C VAL A 19 -5.01 -1.67 4.96
N MET A 20 -4.15 -2.66 5.19
CA MET A 20 -3.91 -3.72 4.19
C MET A 20 -5.14 -4.60 3.98
N SER A 21 -5.95 -4.82 5.01
CA SER A 21 -7.23 -5.52 4.87
C SER A 21 -8.21 -4.72 4.02
N ALA A 22 -8.22 -3.38 4.17
CA ALA A 22 -9.03 -2.50 3.34
C ALA A 22 -8.57 -2.55 1.87
N VAL A 23 -7.25 -2.51 1.63
CA VAL A 23 -6.67 -2.60 0.27
C VAL A 23 -7.14 -3.87 -0.45
N ARG A 24 -7.23 -4.98 0.29
CA ARG A 24 -7.65 -6.28 -0.27
C ARG A 24 -9.17 -6.43 -0.35
N HIS A 25 -9.92 -5.51 0.23
CA HIS A 25 -11.38 -5.62 0.27
C HIS A 25 -11.99 -5.36 -1.11
N PRO A 26 -12.96 -6.18 -1.57
CA PRO A 26 -13.58 -6.00 -2.89
C PRO A 26 -14.19 -4.60 -3.11
N LEU A 27 -14.72 -3.96 -2.07
CA LEU A 27 -15.28 -2.61 -2.17
C LEU A 27 -14.25 -1.55 -2.53
N CYS A 28 -12.97 -1.81 -2.28
CA CYS A 28 -11.87 -0.89 -2.59
C CYS A 28 -11.18 -1.22 -3.91
N SER A 29 -11.61 -2.26 -4.63
CA SER A 29 -10.92 -2.72 -5.84
C SER A 29 -10.80 -1.65 -6.92
N ARG A 30 -11.74 -0.73 -7.01
CA ARG A 30 -11.76 0.38 -7.98
C ARG A 30 -11.27 1.70 -7.39
N MET A 31 -10.81 1.69 -6.15
CA MET A 31 -10.23 2.88 -5.53
C MET A 31 -8.73 2.91 -5.76
N MET A 32 -8.17 4.12 -5.88
CA MET A 32 -6.72 4.28 -5.98
C MET A 32 -6.05 3.80 -4.69
N LEU A 33 -4.98 3.01 -4.85
CA LEU A 33 -4.21 2.52 -3.71
C LEU A 33 -3.73 3.66 -2.82
N ALA A 34 -3.25 4.75 -3.43
CA ALA A 34 -2.78 5.93 -2.70
C ALA A 34 -3.86 6.51 -1.78
N GLU A 35 -5.10 6.53 -2.23
CA GLU A 35 -6.23 7.03 -1.45
C GLU A 35 -6.51 6.14 -0.23
N VAL A 36 -6.55 4.83 -0.42
CA VAL A 36 -6.82 3.88 0.66
C VAL A 36 -5.68 3.90 1.69
N LEU A 37 -4.44 3.97 1.24
CA LEU A 37 -3.29 4.05 2.16
C LEU A 37 -3.34 5.29 3.06
N ARG A 38 -3.91 6.39 2.58
CA ARG A 38 -4.06 7.61 3.37
C ARG A 38 -5.06 7.49 4.51
N TRP A 39 -5.86 6.44 4.53
CA TRP A 39 -6.77 6.19 5.65
C TRP A 39 -6.04 5.76 6.92
N GLN A 40 -4.80 5.30 6.80
CA GLN A 40 -4.01 4.84 7.95
C GLN A 40 -3.80 5.99 8.94
N PRO A 41 -4.27 5.85 10.20
CA PRO A 41 -4.02 6.87 11.22
C PRO A 41 -2.57 6.81 11.68
N THR A 42 -2.01 7.97 12.02
CA THR A 42 -0.72 8.07 12.68
C THR A 42 -0.93 8.15 14.20
N GLN A 43 0.16 7.95 14.95
CA GLN A 43 0.10 8.06 16.41
C GLN A 43 -0.39 9.43 16.88
N SER A 44 -0.14 10.47 16.10
CA SER A 44 -0.59 11.84 16.41
C SER A 44 -2.01 12.13 15.93
N GLY A 45 -2.69 11.17 15.32
CA GLY A 45 -4.02 11.35 14.75
C GLY A 45 -4.05 12.13 13.44
N ARG A 46 -2.88 12.48 12.89
CA ARG A 46 -2.78 13.18 11.62
C ARG A 46 -2.81 12.19 10.47
N SER A 47 -3.08 12.71 9.27
CA SER A 47 -3.00 11.90 8.06
C SER A 47 -1.57 11.45 7.80
N ILE A 48 -1.41 10.27 7.21
CA ILE A 48 -0.11 9.75 6.82
C ILE A 48 0.53 10.69 5.79
N ARG A 49 1.85 10.82 5.83
CA ARG A 49 2.58 11.71 4.93
C ARG A 49 2.49 11.22 3.49
N ALA A 50 2.37 12.15 2.54
CA ALA A 50 2.38 11.85 1.12
C ALA A 50 3.65 11.10 0.70
N GLN A 51 4.79 11.45 1.29
CA GLN A 51 6.07 10.77 1.04
C GLN A 51 6.01 9.28 1.36
N THR A 52 5.34 8.90 2.46
CA THR A 52 5.20 7.49 2.83
C THR A 52 4.37 6.74 1.79
N VAL A 53 3.30 7.36 1.31
CA VAL A 53 2.47 6.78 0.25
C VAL A 53 3.27 6.62 -1.05
N ASP A 54 4.03 7.64 -1.43
CA ASP A 54 4.86 7.61 -2.64
C ASP A 54 5.91 6.49 -2.57
N ARG A 55 6.54 6.31 -1.41
CA ARG A 55 7.51 5.23 -1.20
C ARG A 55 6.85 3.85 -1.27
N ALA A 56 5.63 3.72 -0.74
CA ALA A 56 4.87 2.48 -0.81
C ALA A 56 4.56 2.10 -2.27
N LEU A 57 4.14 3.07 -3.07
CA LEU A 57 3.90 2.85 -4.49
C LEU A 57 5.17 2.44 -5.22
N ALA A 58 6.27 3.11 -4.93
CA ALA A 58 7.56 2.82 -5.55
C ALA A 58 8.07 1.42 -5.22
N VAL A 59 7.90 0.97 -3.97
CA VAL A 59 8.41 -0.35 -3.55
C VAL A 59 7.70 -1.50 -4.27
N VAL A 60 6.47 -1.31 -4.69
CA VAL A 60 5.72 -2.34 -5.46
C VAL A 60 5.79 -2.10 -6.96
N GLY A 61 6.52 -1.08 -7.41
CA GLY A 61 6.65 -0.76 -8.82
C GLY A 61 5.35 -0.30 -9.48
N ALA A 62 4.47 0.32 -8.70
CA ALA A 62 3.15 0.75 -9.16
C ALA A 62 3.12 2.23 -9.52
N SER A 63 2.24 2.60 -10.45
CA SER A 63 2.00 4.01 -10.79
C SER A 63 1.23 4.71 -9.67
N PRO A 64 1.29 6.06 -9.60
CA PRO A 64 0.50 6.80 -8.63
C PRO A 64 -1.01 6.61 -8.77
N TRP A 65 -1.46 6.14 -9.91
CA TRP A 65 -2.88 5.96 -10.23
C TRP A 65 -3.36 4.52 -10.09
N VAL A 66 -2.50 3.60 -9.66
CA VAL A 66 -2.89 2.17 -9.59
C VAL A 66 -4.10 2.00 -8.68
N LEU A 67 -5.04 1.16 -9.11
CA LEU A 67 -6.20 0.78 -8.31
C LEU A 67 -5.85 -0.43 -7.45
N CYS A 68 -6.48 -0.53 -6.28
CA CYS A 68 -6.23 -1.65 -5.37
C CYS A 68 -6.42 -3.00 -6.05
N GLY A 69 -7.45 -3.15 -6.88
CA GLY A 69 -7.74 -4.39 -7.59
C GLY A 69 -6.76 -4.74 -8.72
N GLN A 70 -5.88 -3.81 -9.09
CA GLN A 70 -4.88 -4.02 -10.13
C GLN A 70 -3.56 -4.60 -9.59
N LEU A 71 -3.42 -4.66 -8.28
CA LEU A 71 -2.21 -5.20 -7.65
C LEU A 71 -2.20 -6.73 -7.75
N SER A 72 -1.05 -7.30 -8.13
CA SER A 72 -0.84 -8.74 -8.09
C SER A 72 -0.69 -9.21 -6.65
N ASP A 73 -0.85 -10.52 -6.43
CA ASP A 73 -0.61 -11.12 -5.11
C ASP A 73 0.79 -10.84 -4.60
N ARG A 74 1.77 -10.86 -5.50
CA ARG A 74 3.16 -10.56 -5.18
C ARG A 74 3.32 -9.12 -4.72
N GLN A 75 2.71 -8.18 -5.44
CA GLN A 75 2.74 -6.76 -5.06
C GLN A 75 2.08 -6.54 -3.70
N LEU A 76 0.96 -7.20 -3.45
CA LEU A 76 0.26 -7.13 -2.16
C LEU A 76 1.13 -7.66 -1.01
N LYS A 77 1.85 -8.75 -1.23
CA LYS A 77 2.76 -9.32 -0.22
C LYS A 77 3.91 -8.36 0.10
N VAL A 78 4.53 -7.80 -0.93
CA VAL A 78 5.63 -6.84 -0.76
C VAL A 78 5.14 -5.61 -0.01
N LEU A 79 3.99 -5.08 -0.42
CA LEU A 79 3.39 -3.91 0.21
C LEU A 79 3.08 -4.17 1.69
N ALA A 80 2.48 -5.32 2.00
CA ALA A 80 2.13 -5.67 3.39
C ALA A 80 3.38 -5.79 4.27
N GLU A 81 4.44 -6.42 3.76
CA GLU A 81 5.70 -6.54 4.48
C GLU A 81 6.33 -5.18 4.74
N TRP A 82 6.41 -4.34 3.70
CA TRP A 82 6.97 -3.00 3.80
C TRP A 82 6.16 -2.13 4.77
N TRP A 83 4.83 -2.21 4.69
CA TRP A 83 3.93 -1.40 5.52
C TRP A 83 4.08 -1.69 7.00
N ARG A 84 4.29 -2.97 7.36
CA ARG A 84 4.46 -3.41 8.75
C ARG A 84 5.86 -3.16 9.30
N SER A 85 6.82 -2.83 8.44
CA SER A 85 8.23 -2.78 8.81
C SER A 85 8.62 -1.41 9.36
N GLY A 86 9.65 -1.39 10.20
CA GLY A 86 10.30 -0.18 10.64
C GLY A 86 11.23 0.38 9.55
N ARG A 87 11.82 1.54 9.84
CA ARG A 87 12.62 2.31 8.88
C ARG A 87 13.74 1.50 8.22
N SER A 88 14.56 0.81 9.01
CA SER A 88 15.72 0.06 8.50
C SER A 88 15.29 -1.09 7.59
N ARG A 89 14.25 -1.81 7.99
CA ARG A 89 13.74 -2.94 7.22
C ARG A 89 13.07 -2.47 5.92
N ARG A 90 12.37 -1.33 5.96
CA ARG A 90 11.80 -0.71 4.76
C ARG A 90 12.88 -0.39 3.73
N GLN A 91 14.00 0.18 4.17
CA GLN A 91 15.14 0.48 3.30
C GLN A 91 15.71 -0.79 2.66
N ALA A 92 15.82 -1.87 3.43
CA ALA A 92 16.30 -3.15 2.92
C ALA A 92 15.36 -3.75 1.87
N ILE A 93 14.06 -3.68 2.12
CA ILE A 93 13.03 -4.15 1.17
C ILE A 93 13.10 -3.33 -0.13
N GLU A 94 13.18 -2.00 -0.01
CA GLU A 94 13.27 -1.10 -1.15
C GLU A 94 14.51 -1.40 -2.01
N ALA A 95 15.65 -1.63 -1.39
CA ALA A 95 16.88 -1.96 -2.09
C ALA A 95 16.75 -3.27 -2.89
N ARG A 96 16.16 -4.31 -2.28
CA ARG A 96 15.91 -5.59 -2.96
C ARG A 96 14.99 -5.44 -4.16
N GLN A 97 13.94 -4.65 -4.03
CA GLN A 97 12.97 -4.47 -5.10
C GLN A 97 13.57 -3.67 -6.27
N VAL A 98 14.36 -2.65 -6.01
CA VAL A 98 15.05 -1.90 -7.06
C VAL A 98 15.97 -2.81 -7.86
N LEU A 99 16.78 -3.63 -7.21
CA LEU A 99 17.66 -4.59 -7.88
C LEU A 99 16.88 -5.58 -8.73
N LYS A 100 15.75 -6.05 -8.22
CA LYS A 100 14.90 -7.01 -8.91
C LYS A 100 14.25 -6.43 -10.16
N TRP A 101 13.70 -5.20 -10.04
CA TRP A 101 13.08 -4.53 -11.19
C TRP A 101 14.12 -4.21 -12.26
N THR A 102 15.31 -3.78 -11.86
CA THR A 102 16.42 -3.50 -12.78
C THR A 102 16.88 -4.77 -13.49
N GLY A 103 17.01 -5.89 -12.75
CA GLY A 103 17.38 -7.18 -13.32
C GLY A 103 16.36 -7.69 -14.32
N ASP A 104 15.08 -7.57 -14.00
CA ASP A 104 13.99 -7.97 -14.91
C ASP A 104 14.01 -7.13 -16.20
N GLN A 105 14.34 -5.84 -16.11
CA GLN A 105 14.44 -4.96 -17.27
C GLN A 105 15.64 -5.32 -18.15
N GLU A 106 16.76 -5.66 -17.56
CA GLU A 106 17.95 -6.10 -18.30
C GLU A 106 17.69 -7.41 -19.03
N ASP A 107 17.00 -8.35 -18.39
CA ASP A 107 16.64 -9.64 -18.99
C ASP A 107 15.64 -9.47 -20.14
N ALA A 108 14.81 -8.42 -20.10
CA ALA A 108 13.84 -8.13 -21.15
C ALA A 108 14.46 -7.42 -22.36
N ALA A 109 15.66 -6.89 -22.21
CA ALA A 109 16.37 -6.22 -23.28
C ALA A 109 17.13 -7.23 -24.15
#